data_b2b9045bbb153728e11f96d3dc3e6071
#
_entry.id   b2b9045bbb153728e11f96d3dc3e6071
#
_cell.length_a   1.000
_cell.length_b   1.000
_cell.length_c   1.000
_cell.angle_alpha   90.00
_cell.angle_beta   90.00
_cell.angle_gamma   90.00
#
_symmetry.space_group_name_H-M   'P 1'
#
loop_
_entity.id
_entity.type
_entity.pdbx_description
1 polymer ?
#
loop_
_entity_poly.entity_id
_entity_poly.type
_entity_poly.pdbx_seq_one_letter_code
_entity_poly.pdbx_strand_id
1 'polypeptide(L)'
;MNRYDRQISVAEFGADGQKKLASAKILVVGAGGLASPVLQYLAGAGLGHIKVIDYDIVSVNNMHRQTIFRSDDLGLAKAGAAASHMRSLNPDCHMTSIIEPLTPDNIAIHASDVDLVLDCADSFAVSYSLSDYCLNRLPLIHASVVGTAGYVGGFCYNAPSLRAVFPDLPQRFGSCAEDGVLGPIVGIIGSLQAQMTLAVITKQLSSPLGQLVTYDAIGNRFGGFRFDGVEEPDASLAFISPVQIKSDDLVIGLRGADEADFITGDAERLGLEQIPPDLPLKGVGHVVFCCRSG
;
A
#
# COMPACT_ATOMS: atom_id res chain seq x y z
N MET A 1 -18.16 29.00 12.88
CA MET A 1 -16.80 28.46 12.81
C MET A 1 -16.87 27.27 11.86
N ASN A 2 -16.12 27.30 10.75
CA ASN A 2 -16.07 26.20 9.77
C ASN A 2 -15.20 25.07 10.36
N ARG A 3 -15.49 23.83 10.01
CA ARG A 3 -14.72 22.64 10.41
C ARG A 3 -13.22 22.80 10.14
N TYR A 4 -12.87 23.48 9.06
CA TYR A 4 -11.50 23.59 8.51
C TYR A 4 -10.78 24.91 8.87
N ASP A 5 -11.38 25.80 9.66
CA ASP A 5 -10.81 27.14 9.95
C ASP A 5 -9.38 27.07 10.48
N ARG A 6 -9.09 26.13 11.41
CA ARG A 6 -7.76 25.98 11.98
C ARG A 6 -6.72 25.48 11.00
N GLN A 7 -7.12 24.60 10.08
CA GLN A 7 -6.26 24.09 9.02
C GLN A 7 -5.99 25.16 7.96
N ILE A 8 -7.03 25.92 7.60
CA ILE A 8 -6.92 27.06 6.67
C ILE A 8 -6.03 28.18 7.23
N SER A 9 -5.97 28.33 8.56
CA SER A 9 -5.12 29.34 9.21
C SER A 9 -3.61 29.02 9.13
N VAL A 10 -3.22 27.80 8.70
CA VAL A 10 -1.80 27.50 8.42
C VAL A 10 -1.42 28.19 7.10
N ALA A 11 -0.47 29.12 7.16
CA ALA A 11 -0.14 30.01 6.05
C ALA A 11 0.26 29.25 4.77
N GLU A 12 1.03 28.17 4.92
CA GLU A 12 1.51 27.31 3.85
C GLU A 12 0.41 26.42 3.24
N PHE A 13 -0.72 26.29 3.91
CA PHE A 13 -1.87 25.49 3.44
C PHE A 13 -2.96 26.40 2.89
N GLY A 14 -3.49 27.29 3.71
CA GLY A 14 -4.46 28.32 3.34
C GLY A 14 -5.78 27.81 2.77
N ALA A 15 -6.60 28.72 2.28
CA ALA A 15 -7.87 28.39 1.64
C ALA A 15 -7.68 27.65 0.29
N ASP A 16 -6.63 27.94 -0.42
CA ASP A 16 -6.31 27.27 -1.70
C ASP A 16 -5.95 25.80 -1.50
N GLY A 17 -5.17 25.49 -0.46
CA GLY A 17 -4.88 24.12 -0.07
C GLY A 17 -6.15 23.34 0.30
N GLN A 18 -7.04 23.96 1.08
CA GLN A 18 -8.34 23.35 1.43
C GLN A 18 -9.20 23.10 0.19
N LYS A 19 -9.25 24.02 -0.76
CA LYS A 19 -9.99 23.85 -2.00
C LYS A 19 -9.46 22.69 -2.85
N LYS A 20 -8.13 22.57 -3.00
CA LYS A 20 -7.49 21.47 -3.72
C LYS A 20 -7.79 20.14 -3.03
N LEU A 21 -7.68 20.09 -1.68
CA LEU A 21 -7.97 18.89 -0.92
C LEU A 21 -9.44 18.44 -1.08
N ALA A 22 -10.38 19.37 -1.01
CA ALA A 22 -11.81 19.09 -1.16
C ALA A 22 -12.19 18.60 -2.58
N SER A 23 -11.38 18.88 -3.59
CA SER A 23 -11.60 18.39 -4.96
C SER A 23 -10.85 17.09 -5.27
N ALA A 24 -9.92 16.68 -4.41
CA ALA A 24 -9.06 15.53 -4.66
C ALA A 24 -9.78 14.20 -4.44
N LYS A 25 -9.34 13.20 -5.20
CA LYS A 25 -9.77 11.82 -5.11
C LYS A 25 -8.57 10.90 -4.96
N ILE A 26 -8.59 10.02 -3.97
CA ILE A 26 -7.49 9.08 -3.71
C ILE A 26 -7.97 7.64 -3.61
N LEU A 27 -7.04 6.71 -3.88
CA LEU A 27 -7.20 5.29 -3.58
C LEU A 27 -6.30 4.92 -2.38
N VAL A 28 -6.88 4.36 -1.34
CA VAL A 28 -6.16 3.78 -0.19
C VAL A 28 -6.26 2.26 -0.30
N VAL A 29 -5.12 1.61 -0.43
CA VAL A 29 -5.01 0.15 -0.55
C VAL A 29 -4.63 -0.45 0.79
N GLY A 30 -5.50 -1.30 1.33
CA GLY A 30 -5.45 -1.80 2.69
C GLY A 30 -6.20 -0.88 3.68
N ALA A 31 -6.98 -1.49 4.58
CA ALA A 31 -7.68 -0.84 5.68
C ALA A 31 -7.14 -1.31 7.05
N GLY A 32 -5.82 -1.54 7.11
CA GLY A 32 -5.13 -2.04 8.28
C GLY A 32 -4.62 -0.95 9.23
N GLY A 33 -3.47 -1.23 9.84
CA GLY A 33 -2.85 -0.36 10.83
C GLY A 33 -2.40 0.98 10.26
N LEU A 34 -1.69 0.98 9.12
CA LEU A 34 -1.25 2.20 8.44
C LEU A 34 -2.44 3.05 7.99
N ALA A 35 -3.47 2.40 7.43
CA ALA A 35 -4.67 3.09 6.97
C ALA A 35 -5.47 3.73 8.11
N SER A 36 -5.37 3.24 9.34
CA SER A 36 -6.13 3.81 10.48
C SER A 36 -5.87 5.30 10.66
N PRO A 37 -4.65 5.80 10.89
CA PRO A 37 -4.39 7.24 10.97
C PRO A 37 -4.55 7.95 9.62
N VAL A 38 -4.17 7.30 8.50
CA VAL A 38 -4.34 7.86 7.15
C VAL A 38 -5.80 8.29 6.92
N LEU A 39 -6.72 7.36 7.08
CA LEU A 39 -8.15 7.62 6.84
C LEU A 39 -8.72 8.67 7.79
N GLN A 40 -8.37 8.59 9.09
CA GLN A 40 -8.84 9.54 10.09
C GLN A 40 -8.36 10.97 9.78
N TYR A 41 -7.08 11.16 9.47
CA TYR A 41 -6.54 12.50 9.19
C TYR A 41 -7.04 13.04 7.85
N LEU A 42 -7.05 12.25 6.78
CA LEU A 42 -7.44 12.73 5.46
C LEU A 42 -8.95 13.01 5.37
N ALA A 43 -9.79 12.13 5.92
CA ALA A 43 -11.23 12.40 6.01
C ALA A 43 -11.52 13.59 6.92
N GLY A 44 -10.87 13.66 8.10
CA GLY A 44 -11.01 14.78 9.03
C GLY A 44 -10.58 16.12 8.43
N ALA A 45 -9.54 16.12 7.60
CA ALA A 45 -9.06 17.29 6.87
C ALA A 45 -9.97 17.73 5.72
N GLY A 46 -10.97 16.93 5.33
CA GLY A 46 -11.91 17.27 4.27
C GLY A 46 -11.39 16.94 2.86
N LEU A 47 -10.70 15.82 2.71
CA LEU A 47 -10.41 15.27 1.40
C LEU A 47 -11.71 14.89 0.71
N GLY A 48 -11.86 15.27 -0.57
CA GLY A 48 -13.13 15.19 -1.28
C GLY A 48 -13.65 13.77 -1.45
N HIS A 49 -12.80 12.83 -1.89
CA HIS A 49 -13.22 11.46 -2.10
C HIS A 49 -12.10 10.46 -1.77
N ILE A 50 -12.39 9.49 -0.92
CA ILE A 50 -11.50 8.38 -0.57
C ILE A 50 -12.15 7.07 -1.02
N LYS A 51 -11.50 6.35 -1.93
CA LYS A 51 -11.76 4.95 -2.18
C LYS A 51 -10.87 4.11 -1.26
N VAL A 52 -11.42 3.18 -0.51
CA VAL A 52 -10.66 2.24 0.32
C VAL A 52 -10.94 0.81 -0.13
N ILE A 53 -9.88 0.08 -0.46
CA ILE A 53 -9.96 -1.31 -0.91
C ILE A 53 -9.27 -2.24 0.10
N ASP A 54 -10.01 -3.24 0.58
CA ASP A 54 -9.54 -4.29 1.49
C ASP A 54 -10.55 -5.43 1.49
N TYR A 55 -10.10 -6.67 1.38
CA TYR A 55 -10.96 -7.86 1.34
C TYR A 55 -11.12 -8.54 2.70
N ASP A 56 -10.31 -8.16 3.69
CA ASP A 56 -10.30 -8.77 5.01
C ASP A 56 -11.49 -8.36 5.87
N ILE A 57 -11.68 -9.12 6.96
CA ILE A 57 -12.61 -8.81 8.04
C ILE A 57 -11.87 -8.29 9.28
N VAL A 58 -12.57 -7.53 10.10
CA VAL A 58 -12.07 -7.05 11.39
C VAL A 58 -11.92 -8.22 12.35
N SER A 59 -10.75 -8.37 12.97
CA SER A 59 -10.45 -9.43 13.92
C SER A 59 -9.75 -8.92 15.18
N VAL A 60 -9.91 -9.62 16.29
CA VAL A 60 -9.42 -9.19 17.63
C VAL A 60 -7.91 -8.97 17.65
N ASN A 61 -7.14 -9.86 16.99
CA ASN A 61 -5.67 -9.79 16.95
C ASN A 61 -5.13 -8.58 16.17
N ASN A 62 -5.98 -7.85 15.47
CA ASN A 62 -5.60 -6.64 14.74
C ASN A 62 -5.85 -5.35 15.53
N MET A 63 -6.72 -5.36 16.54
CA MET A 63 -7.22 -4.15 17.20
C MET A 63 -6.14 -3.35 17.94
N HIS A 64 -5.03 -3.99 18.35
CA HIS A 64 -3.94 -3.29 19.05
C HIS A 64 -3.22 -2.24 18.16
N ARG A 65 -3.38 -2.32 16.83
CA ARG A 65 -2.77 -1.39 15.86
C ARG A 65 -3.76 -0.83 14.83
N GLN A 66 -4.91 -1.45 14.64
CA GLN A 66 -5.96 -0.99 13.71
C GLN A 66 -7.01 -0.17 14.48
N THR A 67 -6.58 0.98 14.99
CA THR A 67 -7.31 1.81 15.96
C THR A 67 -8.56 2.51 15.41
N ILE A 68 -8.81 2.39 14.10
CA ILE A 68 -10.04 2.85 13.46
C ILE A 68 -11.23 1.96 13.83
N PHE A 69 -11.00 0.69 14.17
CA PHE A 69 -12.05 -0.28 14.47
C PHE A 69 -12.40 -0.34 15.96
N ARG A 70 -13.58 -0.81 16.24
CA ARG A 70 -14.16 -1.03 17.57
C ARG A 70 -14.57 -2.48 17.75
N SER A 71 -14.85 -2.88 18.99
CA SER A 71 -15.31 -4.26 19.28
C SER A 71 -16.59 -4.64 18.52
N ASP A 72 -17.46 -3.67 18.26
CA ASP A 72 -18.71 -3.88 17.52
C ASP A 72 -18.50 -4.12 16.01
N ASP A 73 -17.29 -3.85 15.51
CA ASP A 73 -16.93 -4.08 14.10
C ASP A 73 -16.44 -5.50 13.84
N LEU A 74 -16.22 -6.31 14.88
CA LEU A 74 -15.68 -7.67 14.73
C LEU A 74 -16.52 -8.51 13.75
N GLY A 75 -15.83 -9.10 12.77
CA GLY A 75 -16.44 -9.88 11.70
C GLY A 75 -16.97 -9.09 10.52
N LEU A 76 -17.01 -7.74 10.60
CA LEU A 76 -17.38 -6.89 9.46
C LEU A 76 -16.20 -6.76 8.49
N ALA A 77 -16.50 -6.51 7.20
CA ALA A 77 -15.48 -6.19 6.21
C ALA A 77 -14.75 -4.90 6.59
N LYS A 78 -13.39 -4.93 6.60
CA LYS A 78 -12.56 -3.80 7.02
C LYS A 78 -12.86 -2.53 6.21
N ALA A 79 -12.89 -2.62 4.88
CA ALA A 79 -13.17 -1.48 4.02
C ALA A 79 -14.55 -0.87 4.31
N GLY A 80 -15.57 -1.69 4.55
CA GLY A 80 -16.92 -1.25 4.88
C GLY A 80 -17.01 -0.52 6.22
N ALA A 81 -16.43 -1.11 7.28
CA ALA A 81 -16.40 -0.54 8.63
C ALA A 81 -15.62 0.78 8.64
N ALA A 82 -14.42 0.80 8.02
CA ALA A 82 -13.60 2.01 7.89
C ALA A 82 -14.35 3.15 7.19
N ALA A 83 -14.99 2.87 6.05
CA ALA A 83 -15.79 3.87 5.33
C ALA A 83 -16.97 4.40 6.17
N SER A 84 -17.62 3.53 6.95
CA SER A 84 -18.71 3.93 7.85
C SER A 84 -18.24 4.89 8.93
N HIS A 85 -17.11 4.59 9.58
CA HIS A 85 -16.53 5.46 10.59
C HIS A 85 -16.09 6.81 10.03
N MET A 86 -15.52 6.82 8.82
CA MET A 86 -15.08 8.07 8.19
C MET A 86 -16.25 8.96 7.75
N ARG A 87 -17.34 8.38 7.24
CA ARG A 87 -18.58 9.15 6.98
C ARG A 87 -19.16 9.78 8.25
N SER A 88 -19.06 9.06 9.38
CA SER A 88 -19.48 9.57 10.68
C SER A 88 -18.55 10.67 11.20
N LEU A 89 -17.25 10.55 10.95
CA LEU A 89 -16.25 11.56 11.31
C LEU A 89 -16.44 12.84 10.51
N ASN A 90 -16.58 12.72 9.19
CA ASN A 90 -16.71 13.86 8.29
C ASN A 90 -17.64 13.54 7.12
N PRO A 91 -18.90 14.02 7.16
CA PRO A 91 -19.86 13.79 6.08
C PRO A 91 -19.53 14.50 4.77
N ASP A 92 -18.61 15.51 4.78
CA ASP A 92 -18.14 16.20 3.58
C ASP A 92 -17.18 15.33 2.75
N CYS A 93 -16.55 14.33 3.37
CA CYS A 93 -15.68 13.39 2.69
C CYS A 93 -16.47 12.23 2.10
N HIS A 94 -16.48 12.12 0.78
CA HIS A 94 -17.12 10.97 0.13
C HIS A 94 -16.27 9.71 0.30
N MET A 95 -16.89 8.61 0.76
CA MET A 95 -16.21 7.34 1.00
C MET A 95 -16.78 6.23 0.12
N THR A 96 -15.94 5.59 -0.66
CA THR A 96 -16.25 4.35 -1.39
C THR A 96 -15.49 3.18 -0.79
N SER A 97 -16.18 2.15 -0.31
CA SER A 97 -15.57 0.90 0.16
C SER A 97 -15.61 -0.14 -0.95
N ILE A 98 -14.48 -0.82 -1.16
CA ILE A 98 -14.29 -1.87 -2.15
C ILE A 98 -13.82 -3.12 -1.40
N ILE A 99 -14.65 -4.19 -1.44
CA ILE A 99 -14.42 -5.41 -0.65
C ILE A 99 -13.97 -6.51 -1.61
N GLU A 100 -12.74 -6.38 -2.10
CA GLU A 100 -12.09 -7.37 -2.95
C GLU A 100 -10.56 -7.25 -2.82
N PRO A 101 -9.79 -8.29 -3.13
CA PRO A 101 -8.34 -8.19 -3.18
C PRO A 101 -7.91 -7.29 -4.34
N LEU A 102 -6.89 -6.46 -4.12
CA LEU A 102 -6.23 -5.75 -5.20
C LEU A 102 -5.27 -6.70 -5.91
N THR A 103 -5.42 -6.79 -7.23
CA THR A 103 -4.61 -7.64 -8.11
C THR A 103 -4.08 -6.82 -9.29
N PRO A 104 -3.05 -7.29 -10.02
CA PRO A 104 -2.58 -6.61 -11.22
C PRO A 104 -3.68 -6.33 -12.26
N ASP A 105 -4.74 -7.15 -12.31
CA ASP A 105 -5.83 -6.99 -13.28
C ASP A 105 -6.81 -5.87 -12.92
N ASN A 106 -7.03 -5.61 -11.64
CA ASN A 106 -8.05 -4.65 -11.21
C ASN A 106 -7.49 -3.30 -10.76
N ILE A 107 -6.15 -3.14 -10.63
CA ILE A 107 -5.54 -1.85 -10.27
C ILE A 107 -6.04 -0.73 -11.19
N ALA A 108 -6.01 -0.94 -12.50
CA ALA A 108 -6.44 0.06 -13.47
C ALA A 108 -7.92 0.46 -13.29
N ILE A 109 -8.79 -0.48 -12.90
CA ILE A 109 -10.21 -0.22 -12.67
C ILE A 109 -10.39 0.73 -11.48
N HIS A 110 -9.64 0.53 -10.41
CA HIS A 110 -9.79 1.30 -9.17
C HIS A 110 -8.99 2.60 -9.17
N ALA A 111 -7.85 2.64 -9.86
CA ALA A 111 -6.93 3.78 -9.86
C ALA A 111 -7.07 4.73 -11.06
N SER A 112 -7.92 4.42 -12.07
CA SER A 112 -8.02 5.23 -13.30
C SER A 112 -8.56 6.65 -13.10
N ASP A 113 -9.28 6.90 -12.01
CA ASP A 113 -9.98 8.15 -11.74
C ASP A 113 -9.56 8.81 -10.42
N VAL A 114 -8.35 8.55 -9.95
CA VAL A 114 -7.79 9.14 -8.73
C VAL A 114 -6.57 10.00 -9.00
N ASP A 115 -6.29 10.92 -8.11
CA ASP A 115 -5.15 11.86 -8.20
C ASP A 115 -3.88 11.28 -7.55
N LEU A 116 -4.04 10.28 -6.67
CA LEU A 116 -2.96 9.70 -5.89
C LEU A 116 -3.37 8.33 -5.34
N VAL A 117 -2.38 7.43 -5.19
CA VAL A 117 -2.54 6.13 -4.54
C VAL A 117 -1.73 6.11 -3.23
N LEU A 118 -2.37 5.61 -2.16
CA LEU A 118 -1.69 5.29 -0.89
C LEU A 118 -1.62 3.76 -0.74
N ASP A 119 -0.41 3.28 -0.58
CA ASP A 119 -0.17 1.88 -0.26
C ASP A 119 -0.05 1.70 1.26
N CYS A 120 -1.09 1.12 1.85
CA CYS A 120 -1.19 0.73 3.26
C CYS A 120 -1.28 -0.80 3.41
N ALA A 121 -0.99 -1.55 2.33
CA ALA A 121 -1.00 -3.00 2.33
C ALA A 121 0.23 -3.58 3.06
N ASP A 122 0.15 -4.83 3.43
CA ASP A 122 1.24 -5.63 4.02
C ASP A 122 1.80 -6.69 3.05
N SER A 123 1.45 -6.58 1.76
CA SER A 123 1.87 -7.49 0.69
C SER A 123 2.84 -6.81 -0.27
N PHE A 124 4.03 -7.39 -0.43
CA PHE A 124 5.01 -6.92 -1.42
C PHE A 124 4.47 -7.00 -2.85
N ALA A 125 3.74 -8.06 -3.19
CA ALA A 125 3.15 -8.21 -4.51
C ALA A 125 2.21 -7.05 -4.84
N VAL A 126 1.37 -6.63 -3.89
CA VAL A 126 0.50 -5.47 -4.03
C VAL A 126 1.32 -4.19 -4.18
N SER A 127 2.32 -3.98 -3.32
CA SER A 127 3.15 -2.76 -3.33
C SER A 127 3.91 -2.58 -4.65
N TYR A 128 4.54 -3.64 -5.15
CA TYR A 128 5.26 -3.58 -6.42
C TYR A 128 4.31 -3.45 -7.62
N SER A 129 3.18 -4.15 -7.61
CA SER A 129 2.16 -4.00 -8.66
C SER A 129 1.59 -2.58 -8.72
N LEU A 130 1.36 -1.95 -7.55
CA LEU A 130 0.97 -0.54 -7.47
C LEU A 130 2.06 0.38 -8.02
N SER A 131 3.32 0.12 -7.66
CA SER A 131 4.45 0.90 -8.15
C SER A 131 4.59 0.81 -9.67
N ASP A 132 4.49 -0.40 -10.24
CA ASP A 132 4.54 -0.62 -11.68
C ASP A 132 3.41 0.10 -12.41
N TYR A 133 2.19 0.06 -11.86
CA TYR A 133 1.06 0.79 -12.43
C TYR A 133 1.22 2.31 -12.33
N CYS A 134 1.67 2.81 -11.19
CA CYS A 134 1.78 4.24 -10.90
C CYS A 134 2.96 4.92 -11.60
N LEU A 135 3.99 4.18 -12.01
CA LEU A 135 5.17 4.72 -12.68
C LEU A 135 4.77 5.57 -13.91
N ASN A 136 5.22 6.82 -13.93
CA ASN A 136 4.89 7.83 -14.96
C ASN A 136 3.37 8.16 -15.10
N ARG A 137 2.53 7.73 -14.15
CA ARG A 137 1.07 7.96 -14.19
C ARG A 137 0.57 8.71 -12.97
N LEU A 138 0.77 8.16 -11.78
CA LEU A 138 0.21 8.67 -10.54
C LEU A 138 1.27 8.73 -9.43
N PRO A 139 1.20 9.71 -8.53
CA PRO A 139 1.96 9.66 -7.30
C PRO A 139 1.56 8.45 -6.45
N LEU A 140 2.55 7.77 -5.88
CA LEU A 140 2.38 6.68 -4.92
C LEU A 140 3.02 7.06 -3.59
N ILE A 141 2.24 7.08 -2.51
CA ILE A 141 2.80 7.18 -1.16
C ILE A 141 2.77 5.79 -0.55
N HIS A 142 3.94 5.18 -0.46
CA HIS A 142 4.12 3.83 0.08
C HIS A 142 4.72 3.87 1.48
N ALA A 143 4.29 2.98 2.35
CA ALA A 143 4.83 2.82 3.69
C ALA A 143 4.91 1.34 4.09
N SER A 144 5.89 1.03 4.94
CA SER A 144 6.06 -0.31 5.51
C SER A 144 6.51 -0.21 6.97
N VAL A 145 6.02 -1.12 7.80
CA VAL A 145 6.39 -1.22 9.22
C VAL A 145 6.55 -2.67 9.60
N VAL A 146 7.69 -3.03 10.19
CA VAL A 146 7.98 -4.37 10.71
C VAL A 146 8.70 -4.23 12.05
N GLY A 147 8.27 -4.98 13.06
CA GLY A 147 8.87 -4.98 14.38
C GLY A 147 8.86 -3.60 15.03
N THR A 148 10.05 -3.02 15.19
CA THR A 148 10.28 -1.72 15.85
C THR A 148 10.70 -0.61 14.87
N ALA A 149 10.64 -0.83 13.58
CA ALA A 149 11.05 0.13 12.57
C ALA A 149 10.02 0.25 11.44
N GLY A 150 10.04 1.39 10.76
CA GLY A 150 9.20 1.60 9.59
C GLY A 150 9.73 2.73 8.72
N TYR A 151 9.19 2.82 7.53
CA TYR A 151 9.46 3.92 6.61
C TYR A 151 8.22 4.33 5.84
N VAL A 152 8.27 5.52 5.28
CA VAL A 152 7.29 6.07 4.34
C VAL A 152 8.02 6.86 3.26
N GLY A 153 7.55 6.80 2.04
CA GLY A 153 8.15 7.55 0.95
C GLY A 153 7.16 7.87 -0.16
N GLY A 154 7.54 8.86 -0.98
CA GLY A 154 6.80 9.26 -2.17
C GLY A 154 7.51 8.79 -3.44
N PHE A 155 6.82 8.00 -4.24
CA PHE A 155 7.33 7.31 -5.41
C PHE A 155 6.49 7.63 -6.65
N CYS A 156 7.00 7.24 -7.81
CA CYS A 156 6.30 7.28 -9.10
C CYS A 156 5.92 8.69 -9.58
N TYR A 157 5.11 8.78 -10.64
CA TYR A 157 4.79 10.02 -11.34
C TYR A 157 6.04 10.67 -11.92
N ASN A 158 6.65 11.66 -11.25
CA ASN A 158 7.90 12.33 -11.60
C ASN A 158 9.07 11.99 -10.67
N ALA A 159 8.94 10.93 -9.92
CA ALA A 159 9.98 10.36 -9.05
C ALA A 159 10.20 8.88 -9.41
N PRO A 160 11.34 8.29 -9.01
CA PRO A 160 11.63 6.89 -9.22
C PRO A 160 10.59 5.95 -8.60
N SER A 161 10.51 4.75 -9.14
CA SER A 161 9.62 3.70 -8.65
C SER A 161 10.11 3.05 -7.34
N LEU A 162 9.26 2.21 -6.75
CA LEU A 162 9.67 1.38 -5.62
C LEU A 162 10.80 0.41 -6.03
N ARG A 163 10.78 -0.07 -7.27
CA ARG A 163 11.81 -0.96 -7.81
C ARG A 163 13.17 -0.29 -7.99
N ALA A 164 13.19 0.99 -8.30
CA ALA A 164 14.44 1.74 -8.39
C ALA A 164 15.14 1.87 -7.04
N VAL A 165 14.37 1.98 -5.95
CA VAL A 165 14.91 2.13 -4.59
C VAL A 165 15.13 0.77 -3.91
N PHE A 166 14.28 -0.21 -4.20
CA PHE A 166 14.33 -1.56 -3.67
C PHE A 166 14.27 -2.57 -4.84
N PRO A 167 15.37 -2.73 -5.61
CA PRO A 167 15.39 -3.59 -6.79
C PRO A 167 15.27 -5.08 -6.45
N ASP A 168 15.80 -5.46 -5.29
CA ASP A 168 15.75 -6.83 -4.81
C ASP A 168 14.62 -7.01 -3.82
N LEU A 169 13.85 -8.09 -3.98
CA LEU A 169 12.90 -8.50 -2.96
C LEU A 169 13.68 -8.95 -1.71
N PRO A 170 13.23 -8.61 -0.51
CA PRO A 170 13.91 -9.01 0.71
C PRO A 170 14.02 -10.55 0.78
N GLN A 171 15.21 -11.06 1.10
CA GLN A 171 15.49 -12.50 1.22
C GLN A 171 14.68 -13.18 2.34
N ARG A 172 14.23 -12.40 3.33
CA ARG A 172 13.28 -12.82 4.35
C ARG A 172 12.12 -11.84 4.33
N PHE A 173 10.97 -12.35 4.01
CA PHE A 173 9.72 -11.61 4.10
C PHE A 173 9.29 -11.58 5.57
N GLY A 174 9.85 -10.65 6.34
CA GLY A 174 9.28 -10.33 7.65
C GLY A 174 7.84 -9.83 7.44
N SER A 175 6.90 -10.38 8.17
CA SER A 175 5.52 -9.90 8.15
C SER A 175 5.11 -9.44 9.55
N CYS A 176 4.19 -8.49 9.64
CA CYS A 176 3.60 -8.12 10.93
C CYS A 176 3.01 -9.33 11.68
N ALA A 177 2.69 -10.41 10.97
CA ALA A 177 2.17 -11.63 11.56
C ALA A 177 3.25 -12.52 12.18
N GLU A 178 4.46 -12.51 11.61
CA GLU A 178 5.59 -13.35 12.05
C GLU A 178 6.54 -12.61 13.00
N ASP A 179 6.92 -11.38 12.65
CA ASP A 179 7.86 -10.57 13.43
C ASP A 179 7.18 -9.67 14.45
N GLY A 180 5.85 -9.55 14.37
CA GLY A 180 5.08 -8.63 15.18
C GLY A 180 5.28 -7.17 14.78
N VAL A 181 4.53 -6.28 15.42
CA VAL A 181 4.64 -4.83 15.22
C VAL A 181 4.04 -4.09 16.40
N LEU A 182 4.65 -2.97 16.80
CA LEU A 182 4.12 -2.09 17.83
C LEU A 182 3.13 -1.08 17.23
N GLY A 183 1.91 -1.00 17.80
CA GLY A 183 0.87 -0.09 17.32
C GLY A 183 1.30 1.37 17.17
N PRO A 184 2.01 1.99 18.14
CA PRO A 184 2.45 3.38 18.01
C PRO A 184 3.33 3.66 16.79
N ILE A 185 4.19 2.73 16.37
CA ILE A 185 5.04 2.91 15.18
C ILE A 185 4.18 2.98 13.92
N VAL A 186 3.20 2.07 13.83
CA VAL A 186 2.23 2.06 12.73
C VAL A 186 1.48 3.40 12.68
N GLY A 187 1.10 3.93 13.86
CA GLY A 187 0.46 5.25 13.99
C GLY A 187 1.35 6.40 13.50
N ILE A 188 2.65 6.40 13.84
CA ILE A 188 3.62 7.43 13.43
C ILE A 188 3.78 7.39 11.90
N ILE A 189 4.07 6.21 11.34
CA ILE A 189 4.33 6.06 9.90
C ILE A 189 3.07 6.38 9.08
N GLY A 190 1.89 5.91 9.49
CA GLY A 190 0.65 6.25 8.80
C GLY A 190 0.27 7.73 8.91
N SER A 191 0.62 8.40 10.02
CA SER A 191 0.45 9.86 10.14
C SER A 191 1.38 10.63 9.20
N LEU A 192 2.61 10.17 9.02
CA LEU A 192 3.53 10.72 8.01
C LEU A 192 3.02 10.47 6.58
N GLN A 193 2.43 9.29 6.34
CA GLN A 193 1.80 8.97 5.05
C GLN A 193 0.65 9.94 4.73
N ALA A 194 -0.20 10.24 5.71
CA ALA A 194 -1.24 11.25 5.58
C ALA A 194 -0.66 12.65 5.30
N GLN A 195 0.39 13.06 6.03
CA GLN A 195 1.06 14.35 5.83
C GLN A 195 1.69 14.48 4.44
N MET A 196 2.37 13.43 3.94
CA MET A 196 2.92 13.41 2.58
C MET A 196 1.81 13.51 1.54
N THR A 197 0.66 12.88 1.78
CA THR A 197 -0.52 12.97 0.90
C THR A 197 -1.03 14.41 0.80
N LEU A 198 -1.17 15.10 1.94
CA LEU A 198 -1.54 16.52 1.94
C LEU A 198 -0.55 17.36 1.12
N ALA A 199 0.76 17.12 1.26
CA ALA A 199 1.79 17.85 0.53
C ALA A 199 1.68 17.64 -1.00
N VAL A 200 1.47 16.39 -1.45
CA VAL A 200 1.30 16.09 -2.89
C VAL A 200 0.06 16.75 -3.46
N ILE A 201 -1.08 16.61 -2.79
CA ILE A 201 -2.37 17.12 -3.28
C ILE A 201 -2.40 18.64 -3.31
N THR A 202 -2.01 19.28 -2.23
CA THR A 202 -2.16 20.73 -2.10
C THR A 202 -1.13 21.49 -2.90
N LYS A 203 0.07 20.93 -3.12
CA LYS A 203 1.22 21.56 -3.77
C LYS A 203 1.62 22.90 -3.12
N GLN A 204 1.28 23.08 -1.85
CA GLN A 204 1.63 24.24 -1.04
C GLN A 204 2.83 23.95 -0.12
N LEU A 205 3.15 22.67 0.07
CA LEU A 205 4.27 22.17 0.84
C LEU A 205 5.32 21.59 -0.10
N SER A 206 6.53 21.38 0.41
CA SER A 206 7.58 20.69 -0.36
C SER A 206 7.11 19.30 -0.75
N SER A 207 7.35 18.93 -2.02
CA SER A 207 6.97 17.62 -2.54
C SER A 207 7.73 16.50 -1.82
N PRO A 208 7.06 15.49 -1.29
CA PRO A 208 7.70 14.31 -0.72
C PRO A 208 8.09 13.28 -1.79
N LEU A 209 7.77 13.49 -3.07
CA LEU A 209 8.15 12.59 -4.15
C LEU A 209 9.67 12.58 -4.30
N GLY A 210 10.26 11.39 -4.43
CA GLY A 210 11.72 11.18 -4.41
C GLY A 210 12.33 11.26 -3.01
N GLN A 211 11.53 11.18 -1.93
CA GLN A 211 12.00 11.19 -0.54
C GLN A 211 11.50 9.95 0.21
N LEU A 212 12.37 9.40 1.03
CA LEU A 212 12.06 8.35 2.00
C LEU A 212 12.40 8.84 3.40
N VAL A 213 11.47 8.63 4.35
CA VAL A 213 11.65 8.92 5.78
C VAL A 213 11.55 7.60 6.54
N THR A 214 12.48 7.36 7.45
CA THR A 214 12.53 6.18 8.31
C THR A 214 12.30 6.57 9.77
N TYR A 215 11.76 5.66 10.56
CA TYR A 215 11.66 5.77 12.02
C TYR A 215 12.08 4.46 12.68
N ASP A 216 12.98 4.55 13.65
CA ASP A 216 13.43 3.48 14.54
C ASP A 216 12.98 3.78 15.97
N ALA A 217 12.10 2.93 16.52
CA ALA A 217 11.54 3.13 17.85
C ALA A 217 12.51 2.73 18.97
N ILE A 218 13.49 1.85 18.72
CA ILE A 218 14.48 1.50 19.75
C ILE A 218 15.35 2.72 20.08
N GLY A 219 15.85 3.37 19.03
CA GLY A 219 16.64 4.60 19.19
C GLY A 219 15.80 5.88 19.27
N ASN A 220 14.49 5.78 19.07
CA ASN A 220 13.57 6.92 18.92
C ASN A 220 14.11 7.96 17.92
N ARG A 221 14.52 7.49 16.74
CA ARG A 221 15.23 8.29 15.75
C ARG A 221 14.50 8.31 14.41
N PHE A 222 14.42 9.50 13.83
CA PHE A 222 14.08 9.69 12.45
C PHE A 222 15.34 9.74 11.58
N GLY A 223 15.25 9.18 10.39
CA GLY A 223 16.24 9.25 9.33
C GLY A 223 15.57 9.40 7.98
N GLY A 224 16.34 9.28 6.93
CA GLY A 224 15.81 9.31 5.58
C GLY A 224 16.82 9.81 4.57
N PHE A 225 16.43 9.75 3.29
CA PHE A 225 17.25 10.21 2.19
C PHE A 225 16.36 10.63 1.00
N ARG A 226 16.97 11.32 0.04
CA ARG A 226 16.36 11.59 -1.26
C ARG A 226 16.93 10.66 -2.32
N PHE A 227 16.07 10.29 -3.27
CA PHE A 227 16.41 9.34 -4.34
C PHE A 227 15.97 9.83 -5.73
N ASP A 228 15.90 11.14 -5.94
CA ASP A 228 15.39 11.76 -7.17
C ASP A 228 16.14 11.36 -8.45
N GLY A 229 17.40 10.95 -8.35
CA GLY A 229 18.22 10.61 -9.51
C GLY A 229 18.49 9.12 -9.67
N VAL A 230 17.78 8.27 -8.95
CA VAL A 230 17.96 6.82 -9.07
C VAL A 230 17.31 6.34 -10.37
N GLU A 231 18.07 5.56 -11.14
CA GLU A 231 17.61 5.00 -12.42
C GLU A 231 16.67 3.79 -12.18
N GLU A 232 15.69 3.64 -13.06
CA GLU A 232 14.84 2.45 -13.06
C GLU A 232 15.65 1.21 -13.47
N PRO A 233 15.39 0.02 -12.92
CA PRO A 233 16.08 -1.20 -13.32
C PRO A 233 15.74 -1.56 -14.79
N ASP A 234 16.74 -2.03 -15.54
CA ASP A 234 16.58 -2.44 -16.94
C ASP A 234 15.56 -3.59 -17.12
N ALA A 235 15.43 -4.45 -16.11
CA ALA A 235 14.47 -5.55 -16.09
C ALA A 235 13.96 -5.77 -14.67
N SER A 236 12.70 -6.18 -14.57
CA SER A 236 12.05 -6.54 -13.30
C SER A 236 11.10 -7.70 -13.50
N LEU A 237 10.97 -8.56 -12.47
CA LEU A 237 9.98 -9.61 -12.45
C LEU A 237 8.58 -8.98 -12.22
N ALA A 238 7.66 -9.24 -13.14
CA ALA A 238 6.28 -8.78 -13.00
C ALA A 238 5.51 -9.67 -12.02
N PHE A 239 4.67 -9.05 -11.21
CA PHE A 239 3.60 -9.78 -10.52
C PHE A 239 2.41 -9.91 -11.48
N ILE A 240 1.88 -11.13 -11.60
CA ILE A 240 0.72 -11.44 -12.44
C ILE A 240 -0.40 -12.03 -11.60
N SER A 241 -1.62 -11.93 -12.07
CA SER A 241 -2.75 -12.63 -11.45
C SER A 241 -2.92 -14.04 -12.01
N PRO A 242 -3.61 -14.93 -11.30
CA PRO A 242 -3.85 -16.30 -11.78
C PRO A 242 -4.50 -16.40 -13.16
N VAL A 243 -5.35 -15.43 -13.52
CA VAL A 243 -6.03 -15.42 -14.84
C VAL A 243 -5.10 -15.08 -16.01
N GLN A 244 -3.90 -14.56 -15.72
CA GLN A 244 -2.89 -14.24 -16.73
C GLN A 244 -1.97 -15.42 -17.06
N ILE A 245 -2.02 -16.49 -16.26
CA ILE A 245 -1.25 -17.72 -16.48
C ILE A 245 -1.75 -18.40 -17.75
N LYS A 246 -0.83 -18.70 -18.65
CA LYS A 246 -1.10 -19.34 -19.94
C LYS A 246 -0.83 -20.82 -19.87
N SER A 247 -1.37 -21.57 -20.85
CA SER A 247 -1.21 -23.02 -20.93
C SER A 247 0.21 -23.50 -21.28
N ASP A 248 1.07 -22.60 -21.76
CA ASP A 248 2.48 -22.85 -22.06
C ASP A 248 3.44 -22.32 -20.98
N ASP A 249 2.91 -21.77 -19.89
CA ASP A 249 3.70 -21.32 -18.74
C ASP A 249 4.06 -22.51 -17.84
N LEU A 250 5.28 -22.51 -17.30
CA LEU A 250 5.70 -23.42 -16.23
C LEU A 250 5.35 -22.79 -14.88
N VAL A 251 4.41 -23.39 -14.16
CA VAL A 251 3.91 -22.88 -12.87
C VAL A 251 4.56 -23.66 -11.73
N ILE A 252 5.30 -22.97 -10.88
CA ILE A 252 6.01 -23.54 -9.73
C ILE A 252 5.42 -22.99 -8.44
N GLY A 253 4.78 -23.86 -7.65
CA GLY A 253 4.30 -23.54 -6.31
C GLY A 253 5.41 -23.69 -5.27
N LEU A 254 5.78 -22.60 -4.62
CA LEU A 254 6.80 -22.58 -3.55
C LEU A 254 6.20 -22.83 -2.17
N ARG A 255 4.85 -22.91 -2.09
CA ARG A 255 4.10 -23.12 -0.83
C ARG A 255 4.03 -24.60 -0.47
N GLY A 256 4.06 -24.93 0.81
CA GLY A 256 3.81 -26.28 1.31
C GLY A 256 2.40 -26.78 0.99
N ALA A 257 2.19 -28.09 1.02
CA ALA A 257 0.87 -28.70 0.76
C ALA A 257 -0.16 -28.35 1.86
N ASP A 258 0.32 -28.02 3.04
CA ASP A 258 -0.44 -27.58 4.21
C ASP A 258 -0.73 -26.06 4.20
N GLU A 259 -0.05 -25.29 3.34
CA GLU A 259 -0.23 -23.84 3.25
C GLU A 259 -1.31 -23.43 2.26
N ALA A 260 -1.36 -24.05 1.09
CA ALA A 260 -2.37 -23.77 0.06
C ALA A 260 -2.44 -24.83 -1.03
N ASP A 261 -3.59 -24.88 -1.70
CA ASP A 261 -3.78 -25.65 -2.92
C ASP A 261 -2.94 -25.14 -4.10
N PHE A 262 -2.83 -25.94 -5.14
CA PHE A 262 -2.24 -25.50 -6.39
C PHE A 262 -3.05 -24.37 -7.04
N ILE A 263 -2.34 -23.41 -7.63
CA ILE A 263 -2.98 -22.28 -8.32
C ILE A 263 -3.55 -22.69 -9.68
N THR A 264 -2.92 -23.71 -10.32
CA THR A 264 -3.40 -24.38 -11.55
C THR A 264 -3.25 -25.88 -11.39
N GLY A 265 -4.03 -26.66 -12.14
CA GLY A 265 -4.03 -28.14 -12.02
C GLY A 265 -2.74 -28.82 -12.50
N ASP A 266 -1.91 -28.12 -13.26
CA ASP A 266 -0.63 -28.56 -13.82
C ASP A 266 0.58 -27.93 -13.14
N ALA A 267 0.37 -27.19 -12.04
CA ALA A 267 1.46 -26.59 -11.27
C ALA A 267 2.32 -27.68 -10.58
N GLU A 268 3.61 -27.46 -10.60
CA GLU A 268 4.57 -28.29 -9.85
C GLU A 268 4.87 -27.66 -8.47
N ARG A 269 5.03 -28.48 -7.45
CA ARG A 269 5.41 -28.02 -6.12
C ARG A 269 6.88 -28.31 -5.86
N LEU A 270 7.68 -27.23 -5.72
CA LEU A 270 9.12 -27.34 -5.47
C LEU A 270 9.50 -26.40 -4.31
N GLY A 271 10.33 -26.89 -3.39
CA GLY A 271 11.02 -26.00 -2.44
C GLY A 271 12.08 -25.16 -3.16
N LEU A 272 12.41 -23.98 -2.63
CA LEU A 272 13.43 -23.10 -3.22
C LEU A 272 14.76 -23.82 -3.50
N GLU A 273 15.17 -24.71 -2.59
CA GLU A 273 16.41 -25.50 -2.71
C GLU A 273 16.32 -26.61 -3.79
N GLN A 274 15.12 -26.93 -4.24
CA GLN A 274 14.86 -27.96 -5.25
C GLN A 274 14.78 -27.39 -6.66
N ILE A 275 14.74 -26.07 -6.81
CA ILE A 275 14.71 -25.42 -8.11
C ILE A 275 16.08 -25.62 -8.79
N PRO A 276 16.12 -26.36 -9.91
CA PRO A 276 17.38 -26.60 -10.62
C PRO A 276 17.88 -25.26 -11.21
N PRO A 277 19.20 -25.01 -11.20
CA PRO A 277 19.78 -23.81 -11.79
C PRO A 277 19.48 -23.70 -13.30
N ASP A 278 19.28 -24.84 -13.97
CA ASP A 278 18.93 -24.92 -15.39
C ASP A 278 17.52 -25.48 -15.55
N LEU A 279 16.50 -24.64 -15.33
CA LEU A 279 15.12 -24.99 -15.62
C LEU A 279 14.96 -25.32 -17.12
N PRO A 280 14.18 -26.37 -17.48
CA PRO A 280 13.96 -26.74 -18.88
C PRO A 280 13.02 -25.73 -19.54
N LEU A 281 13.56 -24.63 -20.06
CA LEU A 281 12.77 -23.54 -20.66
C LEU A 281 12.39 -23.77 -22.13
N LYS A 282 12.74 -24.92 -22.72
CA LYS A 282 12.43 -25.19 -24.12
C LYS A 282 10.93 -25.43 -24.31
N GLY A 283 10.27 -24.49 -24.98
CA GLY A 283 8.83 -24.54 -25.25
C GLY A 283 7.97 -23.99 -24.11
N VAL A 284 8.59 -23.38 -23.09
CA VAL A 284 7.92 -22.70 -21.99
C VAL A 284 7.77 -21.22 -22.35
N GLY A 285 6.57 -20.67 -22.17
CA GLY A 285 6.29 -19.25 -22.38
C GLY A 285 6.96 -18.40 -21.29
N HIS A 286 6.58 -18.65 -20.04
CA HIS A 286 7.15 -18.00 -18.85
C HIS A 286 7.30 -19.02 -17.71
N VAL A 287 8.14 -18.71 -16.74
CA VAL A 287 8.15 -19.41 -15.46
C VAL A 287 7.44 -18.55 -14.43
N VAL A 288 6.38 -19.11 -13.85
CA VAL A 288 5.55 -18.43 -12.86
C VAL A 288 5.78 -19.07 -11.50
N PHE A 289 6.30 -18.28 -10.56
CA PHE A 289 6.48 -18.71 -9.18
C PHE A 289 5.31 -18.24 -8.32
N CYS A 290 4.70 -19.18 -7.58
CA CYS A 290 3.62 -18.89 -6.65
C CYS A 290 4.12 -19.06 -5.21
N CYS A 291 4.23 -17.96 -4.47
CA CYS A 291 4.63 -17.97 -3.08
C CYS A 291 3.51 -17.44 -2.16
N ARG A 292 3.79 -17.38 -0.86
CA ARG A 292 2.83 -16.88 0.14
C ARG A 292 2.59 -15.36 0.04
N SER A 293 3.53 -14.63 -0.51
CA SER A 293 3.51 -13.16 -0.56
C SER A 293 3.08 -12.61 -1.91
N GLY A 294 2.78 -13.46 -2.88
CA GLY A 294 2.33 -13.08 -4.22
C GLY A 294 2.60 -14.14 -5.24
#